data_ad68e7aa40e463906904faddb83f91b3
#
_entry.id   ad68e7aa40e463906904faddb83f91b3
#
_cell.length_a   1.000
_cell.length_b   1.000
_cell.length_c   1.000
_cell.angle_alpha   90.00
_cell.angle_beta   90.00
_cell.angle_gamma   90.00
#
_symmetry.space_group_name_H-M   'P 1'
#
loop_
_entity.id
_entity.type
_entity.pdbx_description
1 polymer ?
#
loop_
_entity_poly.entity_id
_entity_poly.type
_entity_poly.pdbx_seq_one_letter_code
_entity_poly.pdbx_strand_id
1 'polypeptide(L)'
;LKKVILLDYDGTLVDYKPKPAQAVPSDFLLNLLGILAKKPGTEVIIVTGRDDEDIESLLGNLPLDIIAGHGAMTKERGVWSSHAPGDVNWKESIRTVMNEMSIQCPESFIEDKRFSLAWHYRNADGTAGSFCSRLLLNKLGKYLVQYGLKVLNGNMVVEVMHNGIGKGTAVKKLMSAKQYDLLISIGD
;
A
#
# COMPACT_ATOMS: atom_id res chain seq x y z
N LEU A 1 -9.68 -3.95 28.94
CA LEU A 1 -10.25 -3.78 27.61
C LEU A 1 -9.12 -3.82 26.60
N LYS A 2 -9.11 -4.84 25.71
CA LYS A 2 -8.09 -5.00 24.66
C LYS A 2 -8.56 -4.28 23.39
N LYS A 3 -7.81 -3.28 22.97
CA LYS A 3 -8.16 -2.40 21.84
C LYS A 3 -7.16 -2.58 20.71
N VAL A 4 -7.64 -2.48 19.46
CA VAL A 4 -6.79 -2.37 18.29
C VAL A 4 -7.15 -1.11 17.50
N ILE A 5 -6.14 -0.39 17.06
CA ILE A 5 -6.26 0.79 16.21
C ILE A 5 -5.54 0.50 14.91
N LEU A 6 -6.28 0.48 13.82
CA LEU A 6 -5.77 0.31 12.46
C LEU A 6 -5.64 1.70 11.83
N LEU A 7 -4.46 2.05 11.38
CA LEU A 7 -4.16 3.37 10.82
C LEU A 7 -3.62 3.21 9.39
N ASP A 8 -4.29 3.80 8.42
CA ASP A 8 -3.69 3.99 7.10
C ASP A 8 -2.61 5.06 7.16
N TYR A 9 -1.65 5.01 6.23
CA TYR A 9 -0.50 5.92 6.25
C TYR A 9 -0.68 7.10 5.29
N ASP A 10 -0.70 6.86 3.98
CA ASP A 10 -0.77 7.91 2.96
C ASP A 10 -2.20 8.43 2.80
N GLY A 11 -2.41 9.74 2.94
CA GLY A 11 -3.72 10.39 2.93
C GLY A 11 -4.41 10.43 4.30
N THR A 12 -3.85 9.73 5.31
CA THR A 12 -4.41 9.64 6.67
C THR A 12 -3.45 10.20 7.71
N LEU A 13 -2.30 9.54 7.91
CA LEU A 13 -1.26 9.99 8.86
C LEU A 13 -0.35 11.06 8.25
N VAL A 14 -0.15 11.01 6.94
CA VAL A 14 0.63 11.99 6.17
C VAL A 14 -0.14 12.40 4.92
N ASP A 15 0.00 13.64 4.51
CA ASP A 15 -0.61 14.14 3.27
C ASP A 15 -0.01 13.46 2.04
N TYR A 16 -0.84 13.32 0.99
CA TYR A 16 -0.35 12.94 -0.33
C TYR A 16 0.70 13.91 -0.86
N LYS A 17 1.77 13.38 -1.44
CA LYS A 17 2.85 14.16 -2.06
C LYS A 17 3.00 13.76 -3.54
N PRO A 18 3.64 14.63 -4.36
CA PRO A 18 3.92 14.31 -5.77
C PRO A 18 4.71 13.00 -5.97
N LYS A 19 5.61 12.70 -5.05
CA LYS A 19 6.38 11.44 -5.02
C LYS A 19 6.22 10.76 -3.65
N PRO A 20 6.03 9.43 -3.60
CA PRO A 20 5.89 8.68 -2.33
C PRO A 20 7.00 8.95 -1.31
N ALA A 21 8.25 9.04 -1.77
CA ALA A 21 9.41 9.32 -0.91
C ALA A 21 9.37 10.67 -0.18
N GLN A 22 8.50 11.60 -0.61
CA GLN A 22 8.35 12.91 0.06
C GLN A 22 7.31 12.88 1.19
N ALA A 23 6.50 11.84 1.28
CA ALA A 23 5.48 11.70 2.31
C ALA A 23 6.10 11.06 3.57
N VAL A 24 6.86 11.87 4.30
CA VAL A 24 7.57 11.48 5.53
C VAL A 24 6.80 11.94 6.78
N PRO A 25 6.85 11.19 7.89
CA PRO A 25 6.18 11.56 9.13
C PRO A 25 6.90 12.74 9.80
N SER A 26 6.13 13.62 10.45
CA SER A 26 6.69 14.66 11.31
C SER A 26 7.14 14.08 12.66
N ASP A 27 8.04 14.78 13.37
CA ASP A 27 8.44 14.40 14.72
C ASP A 27 7.26 14.36 15.69
N PHE A 28 6.27 15.24 15.50
CA PHE A 28 5.03 15.22 16.26
C PHE A 28 4.27 13.91 16.06
N LEU A 29 4.11 13.46 14.81
CA LEU A 29 3.43 12.20 14.49
C LEU A 29 4.18 10.99 15.08
N LEU A 30 5.51 10.94 14.91
CA LEU A 30 6.34 9.87 15.48
C LEU A 30 6.20 9.79 17.01
N ASN A 31 6.21 10.93 17.68
CA ASN A 31 6.02 11.02 19.12
C ASN A 31 4.63 10.52 19.55
N LEU A 32 3.59 10.97 18.84
CA LEU A 32 2.20 10.55 19.09
C LEU A 32 2.00 9.04 18.93
N LEU A 33 2.51 8.47 17.83
CA LEU A 33 2.47 7.03 17.58
C LEU A 33 3.23 6.25 18.66
N GLY A 34 4.39 6.76 19.08
CA GLY A 34 5.18 6.17 20.16
C GLY A 34 4.47 6.15 21.51
N ILE A 35 3.74 7.23 21.86
CA ILE A 35 2.91 7.30 23.07
C ILE A 35 1.75 6.31 22.95
N LEU A 36 1.08 6.28 21.81
CA LEU A 36 -0.08 5.44 21.57
C LEU A 36 0.27 3.95 21.64
N ALA A 37 1.39 3.56 21.02
CA ALA A 37 1.88 2.19 21.01
C ALA A 37 2.27 1.65 22.39
N LYS A 38 2.65 2.53 23.33
CA LYS A 38 2.97 2.18 24.72
C LYS A 38 1.76 2.14 25.66
N LYS A 39 0.57 2.50 25.17
CA LYS A 39 -0.63 2.56 25.99
C LYS A 39 -1.12 1.16 26.35
N PRO A 40 -1.23 0.81 27.65
CA PRO A 40 -1.65 -0.52 28.08
C PRO A 40 -2.99 -0.95 27.48
N GLY A 41 -3.06 -2.18 26.98
CA GLY A 41 -4.28 -2.74 26.39
C GLY A 41 -4.61 -2.18 24.99
N THR A 42 -3.71 -1.42 24.37
CA THR A 42 -3.89 -0.86 23.04
C THR A 42 -2.82 -1.41 22.09
N GLU A 43 -3.23 -1.98 21.00
CA GLU A 43 -2.36 -2.41 19.90
C GLU A 43 -2.56 -1.45 18.71
N VAL A 44 -1.48 -0.94 18.15
CA VAL A 44 -1.52 -0.02 17.01
C VAL A 44 -0.90 -0.71 15.81
N ILE A 45 -1.63 -0.76 14.70
CA ILE A 45 -1.23 -1.43 13.48
C ILE A 45 -1.31 -0.44 12.32
N ILE A 46 -0.20 -0.24 11.66
CA ILE A 46 -0.16 0.54 10.40
C ILE A 46 -0.59 -0.37 9.25
N VAL A 47 -1.50 0.10 8.39
CA VAL A 47 -2.04 -0.66 7.24
C VAL A 47 -1.80 0.15 5.98
N THR A 48 -0.76 -0.20 5.20
CA THR A 48 -0.30 0.63 4.08
C THR A 48 -0.10 -0.14 2.78
N GLY A 49 -0.13 0.59 1.65
CA GLY A 49 0.31 0.11 0.34
C GLY A 49 1.82 0.25 0.10
N ARG A 50 2.57 0.88 1.02
CA ARG A 50 4.03 0.98 0.94
C ARG A 50 4.67 -0.39 1.14
N ASP A 51 5.83 -0.59 0.48
CA ASP A 51 6.62 -1.80 0.72
C ASP A 51 7.18 -1.84 2.15
N ASP A 52 7.53 -3.05 2.59
CA ASP A 52 8.07 -3.31 3.94
C ASP A 52 9.33 -2.50 4.24
N GLU A 53 10.27 -2.41 3.29
CA GLU A 53 11.51 -1.63 3.46
C GLU A 53 11.24 -0.12 3.56
N ASP A 54 10.30 0.41 2.77
CA ASP A 54 9.97 1.83 2.78
C ASP A 54 9.32 2.23 4.11
N ILE A 55 8.27 1.52 4.54
CA ILE A 55 7.60 1.85 5.80
C ILE A 55 8.48 1.57 7.03
N GLU A 56 9.37 0.56 6.96
CA GLU A 56 10.34 0.29 8.02
C GLU A 56 11.31 1.46 8.19
N SER A 57 11.77 2.06 7.09
CA SER A 57 12.66 3.22 7.15
C SER A 57 12.02 4.44 7.83
N LEU A 58 10.70 4.57 7.71
CA LEU A 58 9.92 5.70 8.25
C LEU A 58 9.47 5.49 9.70
N LEU A 59 9.09 4.28 10.07
CA LEU A 59 8.44 3.97 11.37
C LEU A 59 9.12 2.85 12.15
N GLY A 60 10.16 2.21 11.62
CA GLY A 60 10.77 0.99 12.19
C GLY A 60 11.33 1.12 13.61
N ASN A 61 11.63 2.36 14.04
CA ASN A 61 12.07 2.64 15.42
C ASN A 61 10.93 2.62 16.45
N LEU A 62 9.68 2.50 16.00
CA LEU A 62 8.51 2.46 16.87
C LEU A 62 8.04 1.02 17.08
N PRO A 63 7.52 0.67 18.27
CA PRO A 63 7.01 -0.67 18.57
C PRO A 63 5.60 -0.87 17.99
N LEU A 64 5.48 -0.76 16.66
CA LEU A 64 4.24 -0.89 15.91
C LEU A 64 4.20 -2.22 15.17
N ASP A 65 3.03 -2.83 15.10
CA ASP A 65 2.75 -3.87 14.10
C ASP A 65 2.38 -3.19 12.77
N ILE A 66 2.74 -3.81 11.64
CA ILE A 66 2.59 -3.21 10.30
C ILE A 66 2.03 -4.24 9.33
N ILE A 67 1.07 -3.84 8.53
CA ILE A 67 0.61 -4.53 7.32
C ILE A 67 1.07 -3.69 6.13
N ALA A 68 2.08 -4.15 5.41
CA ALA A 68 2.72 -3.46 4.28
C ALA A 68 2.37 -4.12 2.94
N GLY A 69 2.66 -3.43 1.82
CA GLY A 69 2.40 -3.94 0.47
C GLY A 69 0.95 -4.37 0.26
N HIS A 70 -0.01 -3.58 0.74
CA HIS A 70 -1.44 -3.93 0.73
C HIS A 70 -1.77 -5.27 1.41
N GLY A 71 -0.94 -5.76 2.31
CA GLY A 71 -1.13 -7.04 2.99
C GLY A 71 -0.25 -8.17 2.45
N ALA A 72 0.69 -7.87 1.57
CA ALA A 72 1.70 -8.82 1.10
C ALA A 72 2.70 -9.19 2.21
N MET A 73 2.97 -8.24 3.11
CA MET A 73 3.89 -8.39 4.23
C MET A 73 3.22 -7.98 5.54
N THR A 74 3.57 -8.67 6.63
CA THR A 74 3.18 -8.26 7.99
C THR A 74 4.38 -8.23 8.91
N LYS A 75 4.45 -7.21 9.77
CA LYS A 75 5.38 -7.13 10.89
C LYS A 75 4.59 -7.30 12.18
N GLU A 76 4.86 -8.36 12.91
CA GLU A 76 4.29 -8.59 14.23
C GLU A 76 5.41 -8.72 15.27
N ARG A 77 5.36 -7.88 16.30
CA ARG A 77 6.37 -7.84 17.36
C ARG A 77 7.81 -7.75 16.84
N GLY A 78 8.00 -6.95 15.78
CA GLY A 78 9.30 -6.74 15.14
C GLY A 78 9.73 -7.81 14.13
N VAL A 79 8.92 -8.84 13.88
CA VAL A 79 9.26 -9.93 12.93
C VAL A 79 8.43 -9.78 11.67
N TRP A 80 9.10 -9.68 10.51
CA TRP A 80 8.47 -9.65 9.20
C TRP A 80 8.12 -11.04 8.67
N SER A 81 6.95 -11.17 8.05
CA SER A 81 6.46 -12.38 7.38
C SER A 81 5.83 -12.04 6.04
N SER A 82 6.12 -12.86 5.00
CA SER A 82 5.54 -12.71 3.67
C SER A 82 4.29 -13.57 3.51
N HIS A 83 3.26 -13.02 2.86
CA HIS A 83 2.00 -13.69 2.53
C HIS A 83 1.69 -13.67 1.03
N ALA A 84 2.51 -12.96 0.24
CA ALA A 84 2.34 -12.88 -1.20
C ALA A 84 2.87 -14.12 -1.91
N PRO A 85 2.27 -14.50 -3.06
CA PRO A 85 2.90 -15.45 -3.97
C PRO A 85 4.28 -14.94 -4.39
N GLY A 86 5.28 -15.83 -4.43
CA GLY A 86 6.65 -15.48 -4.81
C GLY A 86 6.85 -15.24 -6.31
N ASP A 87 5.86 -15.57 -7.14
CA ASP A 87 5.94 -15.38 -8.59
C ASP A 87 5.69 -13.92 -8.96
N VAL A 88 6.68 -13.30 -9.60
CA VAL A 88 6.64 -11.93 -10.12
C VAL A 88 6.88 -11.86 -11.64
N ASN A 89 6.86 -12.99 -12.35
CA ASN A 89 7.12 -13.07 -13.81
C ASN A 89 6.12 -12.26 -14.63
N TRP A 90 4.92 -12.02 -14.10
CA TRP A 90 3.90 -11.18 -14.71
C TRP A 90 4.30 -9.71 -14.84
N LYS A 91 5.25 -9.23 -14.03
CA LYS A 91 5.62 -7.81 -13.98
C LYS A 91 6.13 -7.29 -15.31
N GLU A 92 6.92 -8.07 -16.04
CA GLU A 92 7.48 -7.63 -17.32
C GLU A 92 6.40 -7.33 -18.35
N SER A 93 5.37 -8.21 -18.43
CA SER A 93 4.23 -8.00 -19.32
C SER A 93 3.44 -6.75 -18.97
N ILE A 94 3.22 -6.51 -17.67
CA ILE A 94 2.50 -5.32 -17.18
C ILE A 94 3.34 -4.07 -17.37
N ARG A 95 4.64 -4.13 -17.09
CA ARG A 95 5.59 -3.01 -17.27
C ARG A 95 5.60 -2.52 -18.72
N THR A 96 5.58 -3.43 -19.69
CA THR A 96 5.51 -3.07 -21.11
C THR A 96 4.28 -2.23 -21.40
N VAL A 97 3.11 -2.63 -20.92
CA VAL A 97 1.85 -1.87 -21.11
C VAL A 97 1.90 -0.51 -20.40
N MET A 98 2.45 -0.46 -19.18
CA MET A 98 2.58 0.79 -18.43
C MET A 98 3.57 1.77 -19.07
N ASN A 99 4.69 1.26 -19.64
CA ASN A 99 5.65 2.08 -20.39
C ASN A 99 5.00 2.73 -21.62
N GLU A 100 4.19 1.98 -22.40
CA GLU A 100 3.43 2.55 -23.51
C GLU A 100 2.52 3.71 -23.05
N MET A 101 1.93 3.60 -21.86
CA MET A 101 1.10 4.67 -21.30
C MET A 101 1.93 5.85 -20.83
N SER A 102 3.11 5.62 -20.25
CA SER A 102 4.00 6.72 -19.82
C SER A 102 4.51 7.56 -21.00
N ILE A 103 4.69 6.95 -22.17
CA ILE A 103 5.00 7.69 -23.42
C ILE A 103 3.84 8.63 -23.82
N GLN A 104 2.59 8.18 -23.66
CA GLN A 104 1.39 8.94 -24.01
C GLN A 104 0.96 9.94 -22.94
N CYS A 105 1.45 9.78 -21.71
CA CYS A 105 1.12 10.60 -20.55
C CYS A 105 2.41 11.12 -19.90
N PRO A 106 2.99 12.23 -20.43
CA PRO A 106 4.18 12.85 -19.84
C PRO A 106 4.00 13.13 -18.35
N GLU A 107 5.11 13.11 -17.59
CA GLU A 107 5.16 13.28 -16.13
C GLU A 107 4.52 12.12 -15.33
N SER A 108 3.98 11.09 -15.98
CA SER A 108 3.66 9.83 -15.31
C SER A 108 4.90 8.96 -15.16
N PHE A 109 4.90 8.07 -14.15
CA PHE A 109 6.02 7.17 -13.90
C PHE A 109 5.56 5.84 -13.32
N ILE A 110 6.42 4.82 -13.47
CA ILE A 110 6.20 3.49 -12.90
C ILE A 110 7.04 3.36 -11.64
N GLU A 111 6.41 2.93 -10.55
CA GLU A 111 7.06 2.49 -9.32
C GLU A 111 7.04 0.96 -9.29
N ASP A 112 8.23 0.36 -9.24
CA ASP A 112 8.39 -1.09 -9.11
C ASP A 112 8.51 -1.45 -7.64
N LYS A 113 7.42 -1.92 -7.06
CA LYS A 113 7.37 -2.40 -5.68
C LYS A 113 7.63 -3.91 -5.63
N ARG A 114 7.97 -4.43 -4.48
CA ARG A 114 8.30 -5.85 -4.30
C ARG A 114 7.20 -6.79 -4.83
N PHE A 115 5.93 -6.52 -4.55
CA PHE A 115 4.80 -7.40 -4.90
C PHE A 115 3.75 -6.75 -5.82
N SER A 116 4.03 -5.55 -6.33
CA SER A 116 3.15 -4.81 -7.23
C SER A 116 3.92 -3.97 -8.23
N LEU A 117 3.20 -3.45 -9.24
CA LEU A 117 3.63 -2.36 -10.10
C LEU A 117 2.60 -1.26 -10.03
N ALA A 118 3.04 -0.04 -9.75
CA ALA A 118 2.18 1.14 -9.66
C ALA A 118 2.54 2.15 -10.75
N TRP A 119 1.54 2.56 -11.55
CA TRP A 119 1.67 3.62 -12.53
C TRP A 119 1.05 4.89 -11.97
N HIS A 120 1.88 5.89 -11.67
CA HIS A 120 1.51 7.17 -11.09
C HIS A 120 1.31 8.22 -12.17
N TYR A 121 0.19 8.95 -12.12
CA TYR A 121 -0.11 10.03 -13.07
C TYR A 121 -0.53 11.35 -12.39
N ARG A 122 -0.20 11.51 -11.11
CA ARG A 122 -0.52 12.71 -10.32
C ARG A 122 0.11 13.98 -10.89
N ASN A 123 1.32 13.86 -11.47
CA ASN A 123 2.05 15.01 -12.01
C ASN A 123 1.69 15.30 -13.47
N ALA A 124 0.92 14.44 -14.12
CA ALA A 124 0.45 14.64 -15.48
C ALA A 124 -0.71 15.62 -15.54
N ASP A 125 -1.01 16.14 -16.74
CA ASP A 125 -2.26 16.87 -16.97
C ASP A 125 -3.47 16.04 -16.55
N GLY A 126 -4.37 16.63 -15.77
CA GLY A 126 -5.47 15.89 -15.14
C GLY A 126 -6.43 15.23 -16.13
N THR A 127 -6.66 15.84 -17.28
CA THR A 127 -7.52 15.28 -18.35
C THR A 127 -6.79 14.15 -19.08
N ALA A 128 -5.54 14.38 -19.46
CA ALA A 128 -4.70 13.38 -20.12
C ALA A 128 -4.44 12.17 -19.18
N GLY A 129 -4.10 12.42 -17.92
CA GLY A 129 -3.88 11.36 -16.92
C GLY A 129 -5.11 10.48 -16.71
N SER A 130 -6.29 11.09 -16.58
CA SER A 130 -7.56 10.37 -16.43
C SER A 130 -7.94 9.57 -17.68
N PHE A 131 -7.63 10.08 -18.86
CA PHE A 131 -7.83 9.35 -20.12
C PHE A 131 -6.89 8.16 -20.23
N CYS A 132 -5.59 8.37 -20.00
CA CYS A 132 -4.58 7.32 -20.06
C CYS A 132 -4.83 6.22 -19.02
N SER A 133 -5.30 6.57 -17.82
CA SER A 133 -5.62 5.56 -16.80
C SER A 133 -6.73 4.61 -17.26
N ARG A 134 -7.79 5.13 -17.91
CA ARG A 134 -8.86 4.30 -18.49
C ARG A 134 -8.35 3.40 -19.61
N LEU A 135 -7.49 3.91 -20.50
CA LEU A 135 -6.86 3.11 -21.54
C LEU A 135 -5.98 2.00 -20.95
N LEU A 136 -5.19 2.33 -19.93
CA LEU A 136 -4.37 1.36 -19.21
C LEU A 136 -5.22 0.24 -18.62
N LEU A 137 -6.30 0.56 -17.91
CA LEU A 137 -7.21 -0.43 -17.34
C LEU A 137 -7.77 -1.39 -18.40
N ASN A 138 -8.18 -0.87 -19.56
CA ASN A 138 -8.66 -1.70 -20.66
C ASN A 138 -7.57 -2.63 -21.22
N LYS A 139 -6.35 -2.12 -21.42
CA LYS A 139 -5.22 -2.93 -21.92
C LYS A 139 -4.79 -4.02 -20.94
N LEU A 140 -4.88 -3.76 -19.64
CA LEU A 140 -4.51 -4.71 -18.58
C LEU A 140 -5.46 -5.90 -18.48
N GLY A 141 -6.72 -5.78 -18.90
CA GLY A 141 -7.77 -6.78 -18.66
C GLY A 141 -7.38 -8.23 -18.98
N LYS A 142 -6.74 -8.48 -20.14
CA LYS A 142 -6.30 -9.82 -20.54
C LYS A 142 -5.22 -10.41 -19.60
N TYR A 143 -4.30 -9.57 -19.15
CA TYR A 143 -3.20 -9.98 -18.27
C TYR A 143 -3.69 -10.28 -16.86
N LEU A 144 -4.69 -9.50 -16.36
CA LEU A 144 -5.28 -9.73 -15.05
C LEU A 144 -5.86 -11.14 -14.94
N VAL A 145 -6.57 -11.59 -15.98
CA VAL A 145 -7.12 -12.95 -16.04
C VAL A 145 -6.01 -13.99 -16.18
N GLN A 146 -5.06 -13.75 -17.10
CA GLN A 146 -3.98 -14.69 -17.39
C GLN A 146 -3.10 -15.01 -16.18
N TYR A 147 -2.79 -13.99 -15.35
CA TYR A 147 -1.86 -14.12 -14.24
C TYR A 147 -2.53 -14.11 -12.84
N GLY A 148 -3.85 -14.13 -12.79
CA GLY A 148 -4.58 -14.06 -11.51
C GLY A 148 -4.31 -12.77 -10.73
N LEU A 149 -4.29 -11.64 -11.45
CA LEU A 149 -4.00 -10.31 -10.89
C LEU A 149 -5.29 -9.50 -10.70
N LYS A 150 -5.16 -8.43 -9.94
CA LYS A 150 -6.16 -7.37 -9.81
C LYS A 150 -5.53 -6.00 -9.95
N VAL A 151 -6.37 -5.02 -10.24
CA VAL A 151 -6.00 -3.60 -10.24
C VAL A 151 -6.59 -2.94 -9.00
N LEU A 152 -5.77 -2.12 -8.33
CA LEU A 152 -6.21 -1.11 -7.40
C LEU A 152 -6.14 0.25 -8.13
N ASN A 153 -7.30 0.86 -8.33
CA ASN A 153 -7.39 2.20 -8.91
C ASN A 153 -7.50 3.20 -7.75
N GLY A 154 -6.36 3.73 -7.35
CA GLY A 154 -6.24 4.66 -6.22
C GLY A 154 -6.27 6.13 -6.64
N ASN A 155 -5.86 7.00 -5.73
CA ASN A 155 -5.81 8.46 -5.96
C ASN A 155 -4.67 8.82 -6.92
N MET A 156 -4.97 8.92 -8.22
CA MET A 156 -4.04 9.18 -9.33
C MET A 156 -2.92 8.13 -9.47
N VAL A 157 -3.26 6.88 -9.20
CA VAL A 157 -2.39 5.71 -9.35
C VAL A 157 -3.19 4.50 -9.81
N VAL A 158 -2.62 3.72 -10.72
CA VAL A 158 -3.12 2.40 -11.16
C VAL A 158 -2.10 1.37 -10.70
N GLU A 159 -2.44 0.56 -9.72
CA GLU A 159 -1.53 -0.44 -9.15
C GLU A 159 -2.01 -1.86 -9.43
N VAL A 160 -1.10 -2.72 -9.92
CA VAL A 160 -1.37 -4.12 -10.28
C VAL A 160 -0.67 -5.05 -9.29
N MET A 161 -1.39 -6.04 -8.78
CA MET A 161 -0.91 -7.02 -7.82
C MET A 161 -1.68 -8.33 -7.92
N HIS A 162 -1.23 -9.39 -7.25
CA HIS A 162 -1.97 -10.65 -7.15
C HIS A 162 -3.34 -10.48 -6.45
N ASN A 163 -4.34 -11.23 -6.92
CA ASN A 163 -5.71 -11.21 -6.36
C ASN A 163 -5.77 -11.50 -4.85
N GLY A 164 -4.89 -12.37 -4.34
CA GLY A 164 -4.84 -12.75 -2.93
C GLY A 164 -4.33 -11.65 -1.99
N ILE A 165 -3.64 -10.63 -2.53
CA ILE A 165 -3.12 -9.51 -1.73
C ILE A 165 -4.25 -8.50 -1.48
N GLY A 166 -4.42 -8.02 -0.24
CA GLY A 166 -5.42 -7.00 0.08
C GLY A 166 -5.38 -6.59 1.54
N LYS A 167 -5.41 -5.26 1.81
CA LYS A 167 -5.46 -4.71 3.17
C LYS A 167 -6.55 -5.38 4.01
N GLY A 168 -7.77 -5.46 3.47
CA GLY A 168 -8.91 -6.08 4.16
C GLY A 168 -8.72 -7.58 4.43
N THR A 169 -8.11 -8.33 3.50
CA THR A 169 -7.80 -9.75 3.68
C THR A 169 -6.79 -9.95 4.80
N ALA A 170 -5.71 -9.15 4.81
CA ALA A 170 -4.69 -9.20 5.84
C ALA A 170 -5.24 -8.84 7.23
N VAL A 171 -6.04 -7.77 7.32
CA VAL A 171 -6.72 -7.36 8.56
C VAL A 171 -7.65 -8.46 9.06
N LYS A 172 -8.49 -9.05 8.20
CA LYS A 172 -9.38 -10.16 8.58
C LYS A 172 -8.60 -11.36 9.15
N LYS A 173 -7.49 -11.72 8.50
CA LYS A 173 -6.61 -12.81 8.97
C LYS A 173 -6.04 -12.48 10.36
N LEU A 174 -5.55 -11.27 10.56
CA LEU A 174 -5.02 -10.82 11.84
C LEU A 174 -6.11 -10.84 12.94
N MET A 175 -7.31 -10.33 12.62
CA MET A 175 -8.43 -10.29 13.57
C MET A 175 -8.96 -11.67 13.92
N SER A 176 -8.91 -12.65 13.02
CA SER A 176 -9.31 -14.03 13.31
C SER A 176 -8.36 -14.74 14.27
N ALA A 177 -7.10 -14.30 14.34
CA ALA A 177 -6.08 -14.87 15.24
C ALA A 177 -6.07 -14.24 16.65
N LYS A 178 -6.71 -13.08 16.83
CA LYS A 178 -6.68 -12.32 18.08
C LYS A 178 -8.10 -11.85 18.42
N GLN A 179 -8.45 -11.83 19.71
CA GLN A 179 -9.71 -11.25 20.18
C GLN A 179 -9.47 -9.85 20.74
N TYR A 180 -10.29 -8.90 20.29
CA TYR A 180 -10.31 -7.51 20.76
C TYR A 180 -11.71 -7.11 21.21
N ASP A 181 -11.78 -6.31 22.28
CA ASP A 181 -13.04 -5.74 22.77
C ASP A 181 -13.47 -4.52 21.94
N LEU A 182 -12.50 -3.82 21.33
CA LEU A 182 -12.74 -2.63 20.52
C LEU A 182 -11.77 -2.59 19.33
N LEU A 183 -12.32 -2.36 18.13
CA LEU A 183 -11.56 -2.10 16.90
C LEU A 183 -11.89 -0.70 16.41
N ILE A 184 -10.87 0.09 16.16
CA ILE A 184 -10.96 1.42 15.53
C ILE A 184 -10.16 1.35 14.23
N SER A 185 -10.76 1.75 13.11
CA SER A 185 -10.08 1.87 11.82
C SER A 185 -10.16 3.31 11.33
N ILE A 186 -9.02 3.88 10.97
CA ILE A 186 -8.89 5.25 10.47
C ILE A 186 -8.16 5.18 9.13
N GLY A 187 -8.80 5.72 8.09
CA GLY A 187 -8.29 5.74 6.73
C GLY A 187 -9.12 6.65 5.85
N ASP A 188 -8.59 7.02 4.67
CA ASP A 188 -9.28 7.77 3.62
C ASP A 188 -10.11 6.88 2.68
#